data_b0dc006f633e06d2a09df9594f1bf962
#
_entry.id   b0dc006f633e06d2a09df9594f1bf962
#
_cell.length_a   1.000
_cell.length_b   1.000
_cell.length_c   1.000
_cell.angle_alpha   90.00
_cell.angle_beta   90.00
_cell.angle_gamma   90.00
#
_symmetry.space_group_name_H-M   'P 1'
#
loop_
_entity.id
_entity.type
_entity.pdbx_description
1 polymer ?
#
loop_
_entity_poly.entity_id
_entity_poly.type
_entity_poly.pdbx_seq_one_letter_code
_entity_poly.pdbx_strand_id
1 'polypeptide(L)' 'MPNEKQKPEYVARHKIENYFDGLSPKTLANRNSQGLPPKPYKRDRKVFYRYQDLVSFVEGR' A
#
# COMPACT_ATOMS: atom_id res chain seq x y z
N MET A 1 -18.07 -13.02 2.09
CA MET A 1 -16.92 -13.43 1.43
C MET A 1 -16.34 -12.31 0.57
N PRO A 2 -15.08 -12.22 0.59
CA PRO A 2 -14.48 -11.13 -0.15
C PRO A 2 -14.74 -11.28 -1.63
N ASN A 3 -14.93 -10.17 -2.24
CA ASN A 3 -15.17 -10.14 -3.64
C ASN A 3 -13.86 -9.89 -4.35
N GLU A 4 -13.36 -10.92 -5.00
CA GLU A 4 -12.07 -10.81 -5.64
C GLU A 4 -12.06 -9.82 -6.77
N LYS A 5 -13.21 -9.54 -7.31
CA LYS A 5 -13.30 -8.62 -8.42
C LYS A 5 -13.29 -7.19 -7.98
N GLN A 6 -13.51 -6.97 -6.70
CA GLN A 6 -13.54 -5.63 -6.18
C GLN A 6 -12.25 -5.36 -5.44
N LYS A 7 -11.46 -4.47 -5.99
CA LYS A 7 -10.22 -4.11 -5.34
C LYS A 7 -10.49 -2.97 -4.39
N PRO A 8 -9.85 -2.99 -3.23
CA PRO A 8 -10.03 -1.88 -2.31
C PRO A 8 -9.42 -0.62 -2.90
N GLU A 9 -10.01 0.49 -2.56
CA GLU A 9 -9.45 1.75 -3.00
C GLU A 9 -8.19 2.09 -2.22
N TYR A 10 -8.19 1.72 -0.95
CA TYR A 10 -7.06 1.97 -0.06
C TYR A 10 -6.70 0.68 0.65
N VAL A 11 -5.42 0.50 0.90
CA VAL A 11 -4.92 -0.68 1.60
C VAL A 11 -4.14 -0.20 2.82
N ALA A 12 -4.48 -0.74 3.98
CA ALA A 12 -3.77 -0.40 5.20
C ALA A 12 -2.34 -0.95 5.13
N ARG A 13 -1.41 -0.18 5.67
CA ARG A 13 0.00 -0.58 5.61
C ARG A 13 0.21 -1.99 6.17
N HIS A 14 -0.44 -2.30 7.27
CA HIS A 14 -0.20 -3.59 7.92
C HIS A 14 -0.84 -4.75 7.14
N LYS A 15 -1.65 -4.46 6.12
CA LYS A 15 -2.28 -5.50 5.33
C LYS A 15 -1.72 -5.57 3.91
N ILE A 16 -0.65 -4.88 3.68
CA ILE A 16 -0.06 -4.82 2.34
C ILE A 16 0.28 -6.21 1.81
N GLU A 17 0.83 -7.05 2.68
CA GLU A 17 1.28 -8.36 2.24
C GLU A 17 0.13 -9.27 1.82
N ASN A 18 -1.08 -8.95 2.23
CA ASN A 18 -2.23 -9.73 1.81
C ASN A 18 -2.58 -9.50 0.36
N TYR A 19 -2.13 -8.38 -0.20
CA TYR A 19 -2.46 -8.02 -1.56
C TYR A 19 -1.27 -8.06 -2.50
N PHE A 20 -0.09 -7.88 -1.98
CA PHE A 20 1.11 -7.80 -2.80
C PHE A 20 2.21 -8.65 -2.20
N ASP A 21 2.50 -9.75 -2.86
CA ASP A 21 3.58 -10.62 -2.45
C ASP A 21 4.91 -9.90 -2.52
N GLY A 22 5.70 -10.07 -1.49
CA GLY A 22 7.04 -9.51 -1.51
C GLY A 22 7.12 -8.04 -1.17
N LEU A 23 6.00 -7.44 -0.86
CA LEU A 23 5.97 -6.03 -0.50
C LEU A 23 5.68 -5.94 0.99
N SER A 24 6.60 -5.41 1.75
CA SER A 24 6.45 -5.37 3.19
C SER A 24 6.13 -3.97 3.69
N PRO A 25 5.41 -3.88 4.81
CA PRO A 25 5.13 -2.58 5.40
C PRO A 25 6.39 -1.81 5.73
N LYS A 26 7.43 -2.52 6.14
CA LYS A 26 8.67 -1.87 6.52
C LYS A 26 9.32 -1.18 5.32
N THR A 27 9.30 -1.83 4.18
CA THR A 27 9.84 -1.25 2.97
C THR A 27 9.12 0.05 2.64
N LEU A 28 7.79 0.03 2.74
CA LEU A 28 7.02 1.23 2.44
C LEU A 28 7.29 2.33 3.44
N ALA A 29 7.43 1.97 4.70
CA ALA A 29 7.73 2.97 5.72
C ALA A 29 9.07 3.63 5.45
N ASN A 30 10.06 2.84 5.06
CA ASN A 30 11.37 3.39 4.76
C ASN A 30 11.32 4.34 3.58
N ARG A 31 10.61 3.95 2.53
CA ARG A 31 10.50 4.81 1.37
C ARG A 31 9.79 6.11 1.72
N ASN A 32 8.73 6.02 2.52
CA ASN A 32 8.00 7.21 2.89
C ASN A 32 8.83 8.16 3.74
N SER A 33 9.71 7.62 4.57
CA SER A 33 10.57 8.48 5.37
C SER A 33 11.56 9.23 4.51
N GLN A 34 11.79 8.75 3.31
CA GLN A 34 12.69 9.42 2.37
C GLN A 34 11.93 10.27 1.37
N GLY A 35 10.64 10.39 1.53
CA GLY A 35 9.83 11.17 0.60
C GLY A 35 9.57 10.47 -0.71
N LEU A 36 9.74 9.15 -0.76
CA LEU A 36 9.54 8.39 -1.98
C LEU A 36 8.15 7.80 -2.04
N PRO A 37 7.62 7.58 -3.25
CA PRO A 37 6.31 6.93 -3.38
C PRO A 37 6.38 5.48 -2.91
N PRO A 38 5.23 4.87 -2.62
CA PRO A 38 3.89 5.40 -2.76
C PRO A 38 3.55 6.39 -1.66
N LYS A 39 2.61 7.29 -1.97
CA LYS A 39 2.24 8.33 -1.04
C LYS A 39 1.40 7.75 0.09
N PRO A 40 1.77 8.04 1.34
CA PRO A 40 0.97 7.54 2.47
C PRO A 40 -0.19 8.47 2.78
N TYR A 41 -1.27 7.87 3.21
CA TYR A 41 -2.44 8.61 3.69
C TYR A 41 -2.69 8.17 5.12
N LYS A 42 -2.66 9.11 6.03
CA LYS A 42 -2.80 8.79 7.43
C LYS A 42 -4.22 9.07 7.91
N ARG A 43 -4.78 8.11 8.62
CA ARG A 43 -6.13 8.27 9.12
C ARG A 43 -6.29 7.44 10.38
N ASP A 44 -6.78 8.08 11.46
CA ASP A 44 -7.03 7.38 12.71
C ASP A 44 -5.82 6.58 13.16
N ARG A 45 -4.64 7.18 13.05
CA ARG A 45 -3.40 6.55 13.48
C ARG A 45 -2.97 5.39 12.62
N LYS A 46 -3.64 5.20 11.51
CA LYS A 46 -3.26 4.15 10.57
C LYS A 46 -2.81 4.76 9.28
N VAL A 47 -1.91 4.08 8.61
CA VAL A 47 -1.40 4.54 7.33
C VAL A 47 -1.98 3.68 6.24
N PHE A 48 -2.50 4.33 5.21
CA PHE A 48 -3.08 3.66 4.07
C PHE A 48 -2.38 4.10 2.81
N TYR A 49 -2.49 3.28 1.78
CA TYR A 49 -2.00 3.63 0.45
C TYR A 49 -3.11 3.37 -0.54
N ARG A 50 -3.13 4.14 -1.61
CA ARG A 50 -4.09 3.87 -2.65
C ARG A 50 -3.68 2.61 -3.38
N TYR A 51 -4.66 1.76 -3.65
CA TYR A 51 -4.38 0.51 -4.34
C TYR A 51 -3.68 0.76 -5.66
N GLN A 52 -4.16 1.75 -6.39
CA GLN A 52 -3.59 2.13 -7.67
C GLN A 52 -2.12 2.49 -7.56
N ASP A 53 -1.78 3.24 -6.52
CA ASP A 53 -0.39 3.64 -6.31
C ASP A 53 0.49 2.44 -6.01
N LEU A 54 -0.05 1.48 -5.28
CA LEU A 54 0.70 0.28 -4.97
C LEU A 54 0.95 -0.55 -6.22
N VAL A 55 -0.06 -0.64 -7.06
CA VAL A 55 0.10 -1.37 -8.31
C VAL A 55 1.19 -0.75 -9.17
N SER A 56 1.17 0.56 -9.28
CA SER A 56 2.20 1.25 -10.05
C SER A 56 3.58 1.02 -9.45
N PHE A 57 3.67 1.04 -8.14
CA PHE A 57 4.94 0.83 -7.47
C PHE A 57 5.48 -0.56 -7.75
N VAL A 58 4.61 -1.55 -7.65
CA VAL A 58 5.03 -2.94 -7.85
C VAL A 58 5.42 -3.18 -9.29
N GLU A 59 4.76 -2.52 -10.22
CA GLU A 59 5.07 -2.68 -11.63
C GLU A 59 6.28 -1.88 -12.07
N GLY A 60 6.84 -1.11 -11.18
CA GLY A 60 8.04 -0.36 -11.50
C GLY A 60 7.81 0.89 -12.30
N ARG A 61 6.66 1.51 -12.15
CA ARG A 61 6.33 2.70 -12.94
C ARG A 61 6.32 3.98 -12.19
#